data_a230fef96b3f0ead9a3c2db37cac1efe
#
_entry.id   a230fef96b3f0ead9a3c2db37cac1efe
#
_cell.length_a   1.000
_cell.length_b   1.000
_cell.length_c   1.000
_cell.angle_alpha   90.00
_cell.angle_beta   90.00
_cell.angle_gamma   90.00
#
_symmetry.space_group_name_H-M   'P 1'
#
loop_
_entity.id
_entity.type
_entity.pdbx_description
1 polymer ?
#
loop_
_entity_poly.entity_id
_entity_poly.type
_entity_poly.pdbx_seq_one_letter_code
_entity_poly.pdbx_strand_id
1 'polypeptide(L)'
;RMTMFFQFDIPLQTFQSVLAVEEVAFNEVVFNRLIMDWNTVNETQQVQVFFVSTSNETVYRMDIEIEDTAEFNELFIVQPKNYLKYVEQSRENNLSLYVLADPFEAIQYTYYTIERPDLFKNLLLEDTNIVHKTVDGPLETYRGTMSELRFNTETKIMNYVDATAESISAITPYNLLAYSFDFVNKHGGFTEDDYRFSSMNLQKHVVEYQLYLQGFPVFNSTELTRISTTWGEDGIYRYRRPYYLLYFDLENEVTAKELDSGVNMVHYIERHTELDLAKIDDIVIGYDLIQKPDSRLFRLEPSWFAITGNTGKRIPTEWIRGDEYGLE
;
A
#
# COMPACT_ATOMS: atom_id res chain seq x y z
N ARG A 1 0.93 12.18 -23.16
CA ARG A 1 1.81 12.00 -21.99
C ARG A 1 1.01 11.39 -20.84
N MET A 2 1.58 10.42 -20.13
CA MET A 2 1.05 9.82 -18.92
C MET A 2 2.09 9.89 -17.81
N THR A 3 1.63 10.05 -16.58
CA THR A 3 2.49 9.91 -15.39
C THR A 3 1.86 8.91 -14.45
N MET A 4 2.61 7.89 -14.06
CA MET A 4 2.25 6.96 -13.00
C MET A 4 2.93 7.39 -11.70
N PHE A 5 2.18 7.40 -10.64
CA PHE A 5 2.65 7.73 -9.30
C PHE A 5 2.71 6.46 -8.47
N PHE A 6 3.86 6.24 -7.85
CA PHE A 6 4.03 5.19 -6.85
C PHE A 6 4.23 5.88 -5.51
N GLN A 7 3.58 5.40 -4.50
CA GLN A 7 3.66 6.00 -3.16
C GLN A 7 5.09 5.95 -2.61
N PHE A 8 5.87 4.92 -3.02
CA PHE A 8 7.25 4.69 -2.59
C PHE A 8 8.14 4.31 -3.76
N ASP A 9 9.45 4.37 -3.53
CA ASP A 9 10.45 3.96 -4.50
C ASP A 9 10.34 2.47 -4.81
N ILE A 10 10.22 2.14 -6.11
CA ILE A 10 10.17 0.77 -6.64
C ILE A 10 11.51 0.48 -7.33
N PRO A 11 12.11 -0.71 -7.13
CA PRO A 11 13.29 -1.13 -7.87
C PRO A 11 13.01 -1.23 -9.37
N LEU A 12 13.81 -0.56 -10.21
CA LEU A 12 13.66 -0.62 -11.66
C LEU A 12 13.79 -2.04 -12.20
N GLN A 13 14.60 -2.87 -11.56
CA GLN A 13 14.78 -4.28 -11.91
C GLN A 13 13.47 -5.07 -11.88
N THR A 14 12.46 -4.65 -11.12
CA THR A 14 11.13 -5.26 -11.09
C THR A 14 10.46 -5.26 -12.47
N PHE A 15 10.81 -4.29 -13.32
CA PHE A 15 10.27 -4.15 -14.68
C PHE A 15 11.15 -4.79 -15.76
N GLN A 16 12.28 -5.38 -15.39
CA GLN A 16 13.24 -5.93 -16.36
C GLN A 16 12.62 -6.98 -17.30
N SER A 17 11.78 -7.86 -16.78
CA SER A 17 11.12 -8.89 -17.59
C SER A 17 10.03 -8.32 -18.51
N VAL A 18 9.43 -7.19 -18.14
CA VAL A 18 8.38 -6.53 -18.92
C VAL A 18 8.98 -5.65 -20.03
N LEU A 19 10.11 -5.02 -19.74
CA LEU A 19 10.76 -4.07 -20.65
C LEU A 19 11.77 -4.74 -21.58
N ALA A 20 12.00 -6.05 -21.47
CA ALA A 20 12.97 -6.81 -22.28
C ALA A 20 14.35 -6.10 -22.42
N VAL A 21 14.86 -5.56 -21.33
CA VAL A 21 16.11 -4.79 -21.32
C VAL A 21 17.30 -5.72 -21.37
N GLU A 22 18.16 -5.57 -22.40
CA GLU A 22 19.26 -6.48 -22.70
C GLU A 22 20.45 -6.36 -21.73
N GLU A 23 20.70 -5.19 -21.20
CA GLU A 23 21.83 -4.99 -20.27
C GLU A 23 21.54 -3.86 -19.32
N VAL A 24 21.64 -4.11 -18.02
CA VAL A 24 21.89 -2.99 -17.14
C VAL A 24 22.30 -3.29 -15.71
N ALA A 25 23.17 -2.46 -15.17
CA ALA A 25 23.43 -2.28 -13.75
C ALA A 25 22.26 -1.58 -13.05
N PHE A 26 21.04 -2.17 -13.09
CA PHE A 26 19.84 -1.60 -12.46
C PHE A 26 19.69 -1.99 -10.99
N ASN A 27 20.66 -2.70 -10.43
CA ASN A 27 20.55 -3.32 -9.12
C ASN A 27 20.27 -2.34 -7.96
N GLU A 28 20.58 -1.06 -8.15
CA GLU A 28 20.40 -0.04 -7.13
C GLU A 28 19.44 1.09 -7.56
N VAL A 29 18.91 1.03 -8.78
CA VAL A 29 18.04 2.08 -9.31
C VAL A 29 16.63 1.88 -8.76
N VAL A 30 16.12 2.92 -8.12
CA VAL A 30 14.74 3.00 -7.65
C VAL A 30 14.04 4.24 -8.20
N PHE A 31 12.72 4.19 -8.34
CA PHE A 31 11.91 5.31 -8.81
C PHE A 31 10.52 5.29 -8.19
N ASN A 32 9.89 6.45 -8.10
CA ASN A 32 8.52 6.60 -7.61
C ASN A 32 7.61 7.37 -8.58
N ARG A 33 8.14 7.76 -9.75
CA ARG A 33 7.36 8.32 -10.86
C ARG A 33 7.82 7.68 -12.16
N LEU A 34 6.86 7.24 -12.97
CA LEU A 34 7.12 6.79 -14.32
C LEU A 34 6.34 7.71 -15.26
N ILE A 35 7.08 8.38 -16.15
CA ILE A 35 6.51 9.32 -17.12
C ILE A 35 6.69 8.71 -18.50
N MET A 36 5.60 8.53 -19.23
CA MET A 36 5.62 8.12 -20.64
C MET A 36 5.29 9.31 -21.53
N ASP A 37 6.16 9.60 -22.49
CA ASP A 37 5.91 10.58 -23.54
C ASP A 37 5.82 9.87 -24.90
N TRP A 38 4.66 9.95 -25.53
CA TRP A 38 4.36 9.27 -26.79
C TRP A 38 4.11 10.23 -27.96
N ASN A 39 4.58 11.47 -27.86
CA ASN A 39 4.35 12.46 -28.92
C ASN A 39 4.87 12.00 -30.28
N THR A 40 5.89 11.16 -30.31
CA THR A 40 6.52 10.63 -31.52
C THR A 40 6.12 9.20 -31.88
N VAL A 41 5.25 8.54 -31.12
CA VAL A 41 4.93 7.11 -31.27
C VAL A 41 4.42 6.75 -32.66
N ASN A 42 3.63 7.60 -33.30
CA ASN A 42 3.09 7.37 -34.64
C ASN A 42 4.14 7.50 -35.76
N GLU A 43 5.25 8.16 -35.49
CA GLU A 43 6.34 8.40 -36.47
C GLU A 43 7.48 7.40 -36.30
N THR A 44 7.84 7.08 -35.04
CA THR A 44 9.02 6.29 -34.71
C THR A 44 8.71 4.92 -34.13
N GLN A 45 7.45 4.63 -33.79
CA GLN A 45 7.04 3.47 -33.00
C GLN A 45 7.74 3.38 -31.64
N GLN A 46 8.24 4.51 -31.12
CA GLN A 46 8.93 4.58 -29.84
C GLN A 46 8.24 5.50 -28.87
N VAL A 47 8.27 5.12 -27.61
CA VAL A 47 7.81 5.90 -26.47
C VAL A 47 9.00 6.20 -25.57
N GLN A 48 9.14 7.46 -25.19
CA GLN A 48 10.12 7.86 -24.20
C GLN A 48 9.58 7.62 -22.81
N VAL A 49 10.31 6.87 -22.00
CA VAL A 49 9.96 6.59 -20.62
C VAL A 49 11.02 7.15 -19.69
N PHE A 50 10.55 7.92 -18.69
CA PHE A 50 11.40 8.50 -17.66
C PHE A 50 11.04 7.88 -16.33
N PHE A 51 12.03 7.26 -15.67
CA PHE A 51 11.94 6.76 -14.32
C PHE A 51 12.54 7.80 -13.39
N VAL A 52 11.72 8.39 -12.54
CA VAL A 52 12.10 9.51 -11.69
C VAL A 52 12.07 9.06 -10.23
N SER A 53 13.20 9.19 -9.53
CA SER A 53 13.25 9.07 -8.08
C SER A 53 13.24 10.48 -7.49
N THR A 54 12.16 10.84 -6.82
CA THR A 54 12.06 12.16 -6.16
C THR A 54 12.84 12.21 -4.86
N SER A 55 13.07 11.05 -4.23
CA SER A 55 13.87 10.91 -3.01
C SER A 55 15.38 11.05 -3.28
N ASN A 56 15.84 10.55 -4.44
CA ASN A 56 17.26 10.58 -4.82
C ASN A 56 17.57 11.70 -5.83
N GLU A 57 16.57 12.48 -6.26
CA GLU A 57 16.69 13.53 -7.26
C GLU A 57 17.33 13.05 -8.59
N THR A 58 16.99 11.81 -9.00
CA THR A 58 17.54 11.17 -10.19
C THR A 58 16.48 10.89 -11.24
N VAL A 59 16.89 10.93 -12.50
CA VAL A 59 16.03 10.62 -13.66
C VAL A 59 16.79 9.67 -14.59
N TYR A 60 16.16 8.53 -14.91
CA TYR A 60 16.65 7.60 -15.91
C TYR A 60 15.70 7.62 -17.10
N ARG A 61 16.25 7.73 -18.31
CA ARG A 61 15.48 7.73 -19.56
C ARG A 61 15.70 6.44 -20.32
N MET A 62 14.62 5.89 -20.87
CA MET A 62 14.61 4.80 -21.83
C MET A 62 13.76 5.18 -23.05
N ASP A 63 14.13 4.69 -24.22
CA ASP A 63 13.31 4.71 -25.42
C ASP A 63 12.81 3.28 -25.65
N ILE A 64 11.48 3.06 -25.57
CA ILE A 64 10.84 1.75 -25.66
C ILE A 64 10.16 1.64 -27.01
N GLU A 65 10.45 0.55 -27.74
CA GLU A 65 9.78 0.20 -28.99
C GLU A 65 8.41 -0.40 -28.70
N ILE A 66 7.40 0.05 -29.44
CA ILE A 66 6.02 -0.42 -29.31
C ILE A 66 5.69 -1.33 -30.50
N GLU A 67 5.45 -2.60 -30.22
CA GLU A 67 5.13 -3.60 -31.26
C GLU A 67 3.76 -3.31 -31.89
N ASP A 68 2.74 -3.00 -31.09
CA ASP A 68 1.39 -2.68 -31.56
C ASP A 68 0.97 -1.26 -31.14
N THR A 69 1.13 -0.32 -32.07
CA THR A 69 0.74 1.08 -31.83
C THR A 69 -0.77 1.29 -31.74
N ALA A 70 -1.58 0.40 -32.35
CA ALA A 70 -3.04 0.49 -32.28
C ALA A 70 -3.54 0.06 -30.88
N GLU A 71 -3.01 -1.04 -30.36
CA GLU A 71 -3.29 -1.48 -28.98
C GLU A 71 -2.79 -0.44 -27.97
N PHE A 72 -1.58 0.09 -28.15
CA PHE A 72 -1.06 1.16 -27.30
C PHE A 72 -1.99 2.37 -27.28
N ASN A 73 -2.44 2.85 -28.43
CA ASN A 73 -3.36 3.99 -28.52
C ASN A 73 -4.68 3.70 -27.80
N GLU A 74 -5.24 2.49 -27.97
CA GLU A 74 -6.48 2.11 -27.30
C GLU A 74 -6.31 2.12 -25.77
N LEU A 75 -5.28 1.45 -25.25
CA LEU A 75 -5.06 1.26 -23.81
C LEU A 75 -4.65 2.57 -23.10
N PHE A 76 -3.79 3.39 -23.72
CA PHE A 76 -3.18 4.54 -23.03
C PHE A 76 -3.77 5.91 -23.42
N ILE A 77 -4.51 5.99 -24.53
CA ILE A 77 -5.06 7.27 -25.02
C ILE A 77 -6.59 7.27 -25.04
N VAL A 78 -7.23 6.17 -25.49
CA VAL A 78 -8.69 6.11 -25.64
C VAL A 78 -9.36 5.72 -24.33
N GLN A 79 -9.00 4.58 -23.75
CA GLN A 79 -9.63 4.08 -22.52
C GLN A 79 -9.52 5.03 -21.32
N PRO A 80 -8.37 5.72 -21.07
CA PRO A 80 -8.27 6.64 -19.94
C PRO A 80 -9.23 7.81 -19.94
N LYS A 81 -9.83 8.14 -21.09
CA LYS A 81 -10.88 9.19 -21.14
C LYS A 81 -12.14 8.83 -20.38
N ASN A 82 -12.35 7.55 -20.10
CA ASN A 82 -13.50 7.02 -19.36
C ASN A 82 -13.21 6.82 -17.86
N TYR A 83 -11.97 7.08 -17.42
CA TYR A 83 -11.57 6.95 -16.02
C TYR A 83 -11.92 8.20 -15.22
N LEU A 84 -11.84 8.09 -13.90
CA LEU A 84 -12.02 9.21 -12.99
C LEU A 84 -11.04 10.33 -13.33
N LYS A 85 -11.54 11.55 -13.32
CA LYS A 85 -10.72 12.74 -13.63
C LYS A 85 -10.03 13.24 -12.39
N TYR A 86 -8.74 13.48 -12.52
CA TYR A 86 -7.92 14.12 -11.50
C TYR A 86 -7.47 15.49 -11.97
N VAL A 87 -7.37 16.42 -11.03
CA VAL A 87 -6.84 17.76 -11.27
C VAL A 87 -5.57 17.97 -10.48
N GLU A 88 -4.64 18.68 -11.11
CA GLU A 88 -3.38 19.06 -10.48
C GLU A 88 -3.60 20.24 -9.54
N GLN A 89 -3.14 20.11 -8.32
CA GLN A 89 -3.06 21.17 -7.32
C GLN A 89 -1.59 21.50 -7.10
N SER A 90 -1.15 22.60 -7.72
CA SER A 90 0.23 23.08 -7.59
C SER A 90 0.47 23.62 -6.18
N ARG A 91 1.63 23.30 -5.62
CA ARG A 91 2.06 23.77 -4.30
C ARG A 91 3.37 24.49 -4.40
N GLU A 92 3.52 25.56 -3.61
CA GLU A 92 4.77 26.32 -3.55
C GLU A 92 5.86 25.47 -2.89
N ASN A 93 6.99 25.29 -3.54
CA ASN A 93 8.16 24.50 -3.07
C ASN A 93 7.90 23.01 -2.79
N ASN A 94 6.80 22.43 -3.30
CA ASN A 94 6.46 21.02 -3.14
C ASN A 94 6.01 20.40 -4.46
N LEU A 95 6.00 19.06 -4.49
CA LEU A 95 5.40 18.33 -5.60
C LEU A 95 3.89 18.60 -5.65
N SER A 96 3.34 18.74 -6.86
CA SER A 96 1.91 18.88 -7.06
C SER A 96 1.14 17.68 -6.50
N LEU A 97 -0.04 17.94 -5.95
CA LEU A 97 -1.03 16.91 -5.63
C LEU A 97 -1.94 16.68 -6.84
N TYR A 98 -2.38 15.44 -7.00
CA TYR A 98 -3.39 15.09 -8.01
C TYR A 98 -4.62 14.55 -7.29
N VAL A 99 -5.67 15.33 -7.27
CA VAL A 99 -6.89 15.03 -6.51
C VAL A 99 -8.09 14.84 -7.42
N LEU A 100 -9.04 14.03 -6.99
CA LEU A 100 -10.25 13.75 -7.75
C LEU A 100 -11.05 15.04 -8.01
N ALA A 101 -11.42 15.27 -9.28
CA ALA A 101 -12.09 16.50 -9.70
C ALA A 101 -13.52 16.60 -9.19
N ASP A 102 -14.26 15.49 -9.28
CA ASP A 102 -15.69 15.43 -9.01
C ASP A 102 -15.99 14.67 -7.70
N PRO A 103 -17.15 14.86 -7.07
CA PRO A 103 -17.61 14.00 -5.98
C PRO A 103 -17.65 12.52 -6.40
N PHE A 104 -17.46 11.63 -5.46
CA PHE A 104 -17.36 10.19 -5.70
C PHE A 104 -18.31 9.41 -4.81
N GLU A 105 -19.15 8.57 -5.41
CA GLU A 105 -19.96 7.62 -4.67
C GLU A 105 -19.14 6.36 -4.39
N ALA A 106 -18.88 6.11 -3.10
CA ALA A 106 -18.18 4.94 -2.61
C ALA A 106 -19.14 4.04 -1.82
N ILE A 107 -18.83 2.77 -1.75
CA ILE A 107 -19.66 1.78 -1.06
C ILE A 107 -18.99 1.43 0.28
N GLN A 108 -19.77 1.52 1.36
CA GLN A 108 -19.39 0.99 2.65
C GLN A 108 -19.70 -0.50 2.71
N TYR A 109 -18.73 -1.30 3.19
CA TYR A 109 -18.88 -2.74 3.33
C TYR A 109 -18.82 -3.18 4.79
N THR A 110 -19.46 -4.31 5.09
CA THR A 110 -19.28 -5.03 6.36
C THR A 110 -18.88 -6.47 6.04
N TYR A 111 -17.71 -6.89 6.52
CA TYR A 111 -17.17 -8.22 6.30
C TYR A 111 -17.23 -9.05 7.56
N TYR A 112 -17.58 -10.34 7.39
CA TYR A 112 -17.31 -11.36 8.40
C TYR A 112 -15.85 -11.78 8.30
N THR A 113 -15.20 -11.98 9.46
CA THR A 113 -13.78 -12.36 9.48
C THR A 113 -13.57 -13.78 10.04
N ILE A 114 -12.59 -14.47 9.46
CA ILE A 114 -12.10 -15.76 9.93
C ILE A 114 -10.68 -15.61 10.42
N GLU A 115 -10.45 -15.94 11.70
CA GLU A 115 -9.10 -15.97 12.29
C GLU A 115 -8.40 -17.28 11.95
N ARG A 116 -7.11 -17.24 11.64
CA ARG A 116 -6.31 -18.39 11.21
C ARG A 116 -5.00 -18.54 12.00
N PRO A 117 -5.01 -18.54 13.34
CA PRO A 117 -3.78 -18.66 14.15
C PRO A 117 -3.07 -19.99 13.93
N ASP A 118 -3.83 -21.09 13.75
CA ASP A 118 -3.25 -22.43 13.57
C ASP A 118 -2.47 -22.57 12.24
N LEU A 119 -2.91 -21.88 11.19
CA LEU A 119 -2.16 -21.84 9.95
C LEU A 119 -0.74 -21.30 10.18
N PHE A 120 -0.63 -20.17 10.87
CA PHE A 120 0.66 -19.51 11.10
C PHE A 120 1.55 -20.28 12.09
N LYS A 121 0.96 -20.94 13.09
CA LYS A 121 1.70 -21.85 13.94
C LYS A 121 2.33 -22.99 13.15
N ASN A 122 1.57 -23.60 12.24
CA ASN A 122 2.06 -24.70 11.41
C ASN A 122 3.11 -24.28 10.39
N LEU A 123 3.07 -23.02 9.91
CA LEU A 123 4.00 -22.51 8.90
C LEU A 123 5.30 -21.93 9.48
N LEU A 124 5.25 -21.42 10.72
CA LEU A 124 6.34 -20.63 11.29
C LEU A 124 7.06 -21.33 12.46
N LEU A 125 6.49 -22.39 13.03
CA LEU A 125 7.09 -23.14 14.12
C LEU A 125 7.47 -24.53 13.61
N GLU A 126 8.77 -24.76 13.42
CA GLU A 126 9.31 -25.98 12.78
C GLU A 126 9.04 -27.26 13.57
N ASP A 127 8.97 -27.17 14.90
CA ASP A 127 8.67 -28.33 15.76
C ASP A 127 7.68 -27.93 16.87
N THR A 128 6.40 -28.19 16.62
CA THR A 128 5.34 -27.89 17.56
C THR A 128 5.42 -28.66 18.88
N ASN A 129 6.24 -29.73 18.97
CA ASN A 129 6.41 -30.54 20.18
C ASN A 129 7.33 -29.88 21.22
N ILE A 130 8.13 -28.91 20.81
CA ILE A 130 9.12 -28.23 21.69
C ILE A 130 8.66 -26.79 22.01
N VAL A 131 7.47 -26.39 21.57
CA VAL A 131 6.97 -25.02 21.73
C VAL A 131 6.31 -24.82 23.09
N HIS A 132 6.83 -23.85 23.85
CA HIS A 132 6.22 -23.41 25.10
C HIS A 132 5.16 -22.35 24.83
N LYS A 133 3.90 -22.65 25.21
CA LYS A 133 2.80 -21.68 25.16
C LYS A 133 2.68 -20.93 26.48
N THR A 134 2.60 -19.59 26.40
CA THR A 134 2.19 -18.72 27.52
C THR A 134 1.04 -17.83 27.08
N VAL A 135 0.17 -17.46 28.03
CA VAL A 135 -0.94 -16.53 27.81
C VAL A 135 -0.88 -15.45 28.87
N ASP A 136 -0.84 -14.19 28.42
CA ASP A 136 -0.82 -13.02 29.30
C ASP A 136 -1.80 -11.97 28.77
N GLY A 137 -2.97 -11.90 29.38
CA GLY A 137 -4.08 -11.08 28.89
C GLY A 137 -4.44 -11.45 27.43
N PRO A 138 -4.43 -10.49 26.49
CA PRO A 138 -4.73 -10.73 25.08
C PRO A 138 -3.57 -11.34 24.29
N LEU A 139 -2.39 -11.54 24.91
CA LEU A 139 -1.21 -12.06 24.24
C LEU A 139 -1.06 -13.57 24.43
N GLU A 140 -1.12 -14.31 23.33
CA GLU A 140 -0.69 -15.68 23.26
C GLU A 140 0.71 -15.76 22.65
N THR A 141 1.68 -16.30 23.39
CA THR A 141 3.07 -16.43 22.95
C THR A 141 3.46 -17.89 22.84
N TYR A 142 4.06 -18.25 21.72
CA TYR A 142 4.61 -19.55 21.41
C TYR A 142 6.12 -19.41 21.21
N ARG A 143 6.92 -20.08 22.03
CA ARG A 143 8.40 -20.00 21.96
C ARG A 143 8.99 -21.33 21.55
N GLY A 144 9.73 -21.28 20.44
CA GLY A 144 10.67 -22.30 20.01
C GLY A 144 12.07 -22.07 20.62
N THR A 145 13.07 -22.74 20.10
CA THR A 145 14.47 -22.59 20.58
C THR A 145 15.05 -21.20 20.27
N MET A 146 14.89 -20.74 19.06
CA MET A 146 15.41 -19.44 18.58
C MET A 146 14.33 -18.53 17.98
N SER A 147 13.07 -18.98 17.95
CA SER A 147 11.96 -18.27 17.38
C SER A 147 10.83 -18.02 18.40
N GLU A 148 10.09 -16.96 18.17
CA GLU A 148 8.93 -16.61 18.98
C GLU A 148 7.79 -16.15 18.06
N LEU A 149 6.60 -16.71 18.25
CA LEU A 149 5.38 -16.30 17.57
C LEU A 149 4.36 -15.81 18.58
N ARG A 150 3.92 -14.57 18.44
CA ARG A 150 2.91 -13.94 19.31
C ARG A 150 1.65 -13.62 18.52
N PHE A 151 0.50 -13.90 19.13
CA PHE A 151 -0.82 -13.45 18.67
C PHE A 151 -1.41 -12.50 19.69
N ASN A 152 -1.87 -11.34 19.23
CA ASN A 152 -2.68 -10.45 20.05
C ASN A 152 -4.15 -10.67 19.67
N THR A 153 -4.95 -11.20 20.60
CA THR A 153 -6.35 -11.57 20.34
C THR A 153 -7.30 -10.39 20.29
N GLU A 154 -6.91 -9.23 20.79
CA GLU A 154 -7.68 -7.98 20.64
C GLU A 154 -7.40 -7.32 19.29
N THR A 155 -6.13 -7.07 18.98
CA THR A 155 -5.73 -6.39 17.75
C THR A 155 -5.67 -7.29 16.53
N LYS A 156 -5.84 -8.62 16.68
CA LYS A 156 -5.80 -9.62 15.60
C LYS A 156 -4.50 -9.59 14.77
N ILE A 157 -3.40 -9.16 15.40
CA ILE A 157 -2.08 -9.10 14.77
C ILE A 157 -1.22 -10.23 15.33
N MET A 158 -0.50 -10.90 14.44
CA MET A 158 0.60 -11.77 14.82
C MET A 158 1.95 -11.09 14.58
N ASN A 159 2.94 -11.49 15.39
CA ASN A 159 4.32 -11.09 15.25
C ASN A 159 5.22 -12.32 15.46
N TYR A 160 5.96 -12.69 14.43
CA TYR A 160 6.99 -13.72 14.46
C TYR A 160 8.36 -13.09 14.47
N VAL A 161 9.28 -13.64 15.26
CA VAL A 161 10.69 -13.23 15.34
C VAL A 161 11.54 -14.47 15.31
N ASP A 162 12.58 -14.46 14.46
CA ASP A 162 13.65 -15.46 14.44
C ASP A 162 14.97 -14.78 14.82
N ALA A 163 15.49 -15.12 15.99
CA ALA A 163 16.72 -14.52 16.52
C ALA A 163 17.99 -14.99 15.77
N THR A 164 17.93 -16.06 14.97
CA THR A 164 19.06 -16.50 14.16
C THR A 164 19.40 -15.54 13.03
N ALA A 165 18.41 -14.78 12.57
CA ALA A 165 18.52 -13.84 11.46
C ALA A 165 18.73 -12.37 11.90
N GLU A 166 19.23 -12.11 13.12
CA GLU A 166 19.34 -10.74 13.65
C GLU A 166 20.43 -9.90 12.94
N SER A 167 21.45 -10.53 12.37
CA SER A 167 22.54 -9.83 11.68
C SER A 167 22.07 -9.21 10.35
N ILE A 168 22.66 -8.07 9.98
CA ILE A 168 22.33 -7.33 8.75
C ILE A 168 23.53 -7.33 7.81
N SER A 169 23.33 -7.81 6.57
CA SER A 169 24.28 -7.69 5.46
C SER A 169 23.70 -6.82 4.34
N ALA A 170 24.57 -6.37 3.43
CA ALA A 170 24.11 -5.58 2.29
C ALA A 170 23.18 -6.40 1.37
N ILE A 171 22.01 -5.87 1.07
CA ILE A 171 21.01 -6.47 0.17
C ILE A 171 20.58 -5.45 -0.87
N THR A 172 20.39 -5.88 -2.12
CA THR A 172 19.86 -4.99 -3.16
C THR A 172 18.37 -4.76 -2.98
N PRO A 173 17.82 -3.61 -3.44
CA PRO A 173 16.38 -3.33 -3.38
C PRO A 173 15.52 -4.43 -3.98
N TYR A 174 15.92 -4.94 -5.14
CA TYR A 174 15.22 -6.01 -5.83
C TYR A 174 15.19 -7.31 -5.02
N ASN A 175 16.34 -7.74 -4.49
CA ASN A 175 16.41 -8.97 -3.71
C ASN A 175 15.59 -8.86 -2.43
N LEU A 176 15.65 -7.72 -1.74
CA LEU A 176 14.85 -7.49 -0.55
C LEU A 176 13.35 -7.62 -0.84
N LEU A 177 12.90 -7.01 -1.94
CA LEU A 177 11.49 -7.11 -2.36
C LEU A 177 11.13 -8.54 -2.76
N ALA A 178 11.96 -9.21 -3.56
CA ALA A 178 11.71 -10.57 -4.03
C ALA A 178 11.66 -11.58 -2.87
N TYR A 179 12.61 -11.52 -1.94
CA TYR A 179 12.62 -12.39 -0.76
C TYR A 179 11.39 -12.16 0.13
N SER A 180 11.01 -10.89 0.33
CA SER A 180 9.82 -10.55 1.09
C SER A 180 8.56 -11.10 0.44
N PHE A 181 8.41 -10.92 -0.87
CA PHE A 181 7.27 -11.41 -1.64
C PHE A 181 7.15 -12.94 -1.57
N ASP A 182 8.24 -13.64 -1.83
CA ASP A 182 8.30 -15.11 -1.78
C ASP A 182 8.00 -15.65 -0.38
N PHE A 183 8.52 -14.99 0.66
CA PHE A 183 8.29 -15.39 2.04
C PHE A 183 6.81 -15.26 2.42
N VAL A 184 6.21 -14.09 2.13
CA VAL A 184 4.78 -13.86 2.42
C VAL A 184 3.92 -14.91 1.71
N ASN A 185 4.18 -15.18 0.42
CA ASN A 185 3.45 -16.18 -0.35
C ASN A 185 3.53 -17.59 0.27
N LYS A 186 4.69 -17.99 0.78
CA LYS A 186 4.89 -19.29 1.43
C LYS A 186 4.31 -19.37 2.84
N HIS A 187 4.14 -18.23 3.52
CA HIS A 187 3.75 -18.15 4.93
C HIS A 187 2.41 -17.42 5.12
N GLY A 188 1.36 -17.95 4.49
CA GLY A 188 -0.02 -17.50 4.63
C GLY A 188 -0.54 -16.70 3.44
N GLY A 189 0.34 -16.32 2.49
CA GLY A 189 0.00 -15.63 1.26
C GLY A 189 -0.49 -14.19 1.47
N PHE A 190 -0.77 -13.52 0.37
CA PHE A 190 -1.42 -12.21 0.39
C PHE A 190 -2.93 -12.31 0.59
N THR A 191 -3.46 -13.53 0.73
CA THR A 191 -4.90 -13.84 0.80
C THR A 191 -5.64 -13.47 -0.50
N GLU A 192 -6.94 -13.74 -0.56
CA GLU A 192 -7.79 -13.27 -1.67
C GLU A 192 -7.93 -11.74 -1.68
N ASP A 193 -7.51 -11.11 -0.58
CA ASP A 193 -7.47 -9.67 -0.44
C ASP A 193 -6.27 -9.09 -1.17
N ASP A 194 -6.47 -7.96 -1.81
CA ASP A 194 -5.50 -7.30 -2.67
C ASP A 194 -4.45 -6.55 -1.83
N TYR A 195 -3.44 -7.25 -1.32
CA TYR A 195 -2.29 -6.60 -0.70
C TYR A 195 -1.31 -6.15 -1.78
N ARG A 196 -0.97 -4.86 -1.74
CA ARG A 196 -0.01 -4.26 -2.68
C ARG A 196 1.22 -3.78 -1.95
N PHE A 197 2.36 -3.82 -2.64
CA PHE A 197 3.59 -3.21 -2.15
C PHE A 197 3.32 -1.76 -1.72
N SER A 198 3.73 -1.42 -0.52
CA SER A 198 3.49 -0.12 0.08
C SER A 198 4.80 0.64 0.32
N SER A 199 5.78 0.01 0.97
CA SER A 199 7.04 0.69 1.26
C SER A 199 8.21 -0.27 1.41
N MET A 200 9.41 0.26 1.23
CA MET A 200 10.66 -0.44 1.49
C MET A 200 11.65 0.50 2.18
N ASN A 201 12.26 0.01 3.25
CA ASN A 201 13.35 0.69 3.92
C ASN A 201 14.62 -0.17 3.83
N LEU A 202 15.55 0.25 2.96
CA LEU A 202 16.80 -0.49 2.71
C LEU A 202 17.75 -0.49 3.91
N GLN A 203 17.75 0.55 4.72
CA GLN A 203 18.64 0.63 5.90
C GLN A 203 18.18 -0.30 7.02
N LYS A 204 16.88 -0.53 7.14
CA LYS A 204 16.27 -1.41 8.14
C LYS A 204 15.88 -2.77 7.56
N HIS A 205 16.09 -3.00 6.28
CA HIS A 205 15.67 -4.18 5.51
C HIS A 205 14.19 -4.53 5.71
N VAL A 206 13.33 -3.52 5.72
CA VAL A 206 11.89 -3.69 5.92
C VAL A 206 11.17 -3.55 4.59
N VAL A 207 10.23 -4.45 4.33
CA VAL A 207 9.25 -4.34 3.23
C VAL A 207 7.85 -4.41 3.83
N GLU A 208 6.97 -3.52 3.36
CA GLU A 208 5.59 -3.45 3.81
C GLU A 208 4.62 -3.56 2.64
N TYR A 209 3.48 -4.19 2.91
CA TYR A 209 2.36 -4.31 1.99
C TYR A 209 1.10 -3.77 2.66
N GLN A 210 0.30 -3.03 1.91
CA GLN A 210 -0.95 -2.43 2.34
C GLN A 210 -2.14 -3.19 1.75
N LEU A 211 -3.16 -3.42 2.55
CA LEU A 211 -4.44 -3.96 2.10
C LEU A 211 -5.16 -2.94 1.21
N TYR A 212 -5.74 -3.43 0.10
CA TYR A 212 -6.62 -2.68 -0.79
C TYR A 212 -7.98 -3.35 -0.89
N LEU A 213 -9.01 -2.57 -1.12
CA LEU A 213 -10.35 -3.02 -1.43
C LEU A 213 -10.90 -2.22 -2.61
N GLN A 214 -11.37 -2.91 -3.66
CA GLN A 214 -11.91 -2.26 -4.86
C GLN A 214 -10.96 -1.20 -5.47
N GLY A 215 -9.66 -1.43 -5.36
CA GLY A 215 -8.64 -0.51 -5.86
C GLY A 215 -8.24 0.63 -4.91
N PHE A 216 -8.89 0.77 -3.76
CA PHE A 216 -8.59 1.81 -2.76
C PHE A 216 -7.84 1.24 -1.54
N PRO A 217 -6.86 1.97 -0.98
CA PRO A 217 -6.12 1.53 0.21
C PRO A 217 -7.03 1.47 1.43
N VAL A 218 -6.79 0.48 2.28
CA VAL A 218 -7.51 0.30 3.54
C VAL A 218 -6.59 0.69 4.69
N PHE A 219 -7.03 1.61 5.54
CA PHE A 219 -6.28 2.11 6.69
C PHE A 219 -6.92 1.67 8.01
N ASN A 220 -6.12 1.64 9.06
CA ASN A 220 -6.57 1.40 10.42
C ASN A 220 -5.56 1.96 11.41
N SER A 221 -5.99 2.45 12.55
CA SER A 221 -5.13 3.04 13.59
C SER A 221 -4.18 2.04 14.27
N THR A 222 -4.46 0.74 14.18
CA THR A 222 -3.69 -0.34 14.82
C THR A 222 -2.87 -1.18 13.86
N GLU A 223 -2.73 -0.74 12.60
CA GLU A 223 -1.99 -1.44 11.52
C GLU A 223 -2.54 -2.83 11.15
N LEU A 224 -3.83 -3.05 11.39
CA LEU A 224 -4.56 -4.27 11.01
C LEU A 224 -4.59 -4.54 9.49
N THR A 225 -4.14 -3.59 8.71
CA THR A 225 -4.23 -3.61 7.24
C THR A 225 -2.87 -3.73 6.57
N ARG A 226 -1.82 -4.10 7.35
CA ARG A 226 -0.46 -4.18 6.85
C ARG A 226 0.19 -5.54 7.09
N ILE A 227 1.01 -5.93 6.13
CA ILE A 227 1.97 -7.03 6.24
C ILE A 227 3.36 -6.41 6.21
N SER A 228 4.22 -6.76 7.16
CA SER A 228 5.59 -6.25 7.25
C SER A 228 6.57 -7.42 7.44
N THR A 229 7.65 -7.39 6.68
CA THR A 229 8.80 -8.29 6.81
C THR A 229 10.05 -7.49 7.12
N THR A 230 10.89 -8.00 8.03
CA THR A 230 12.23 -7.47 8.29
C THR A 230 13.24 -8.59 8.04
N TRP A 231 14.25 -8.31 7.25
CA TRP A 231 15.23 -9.29 6.83
C TRP A 231 16.58 -9.09 7.53
N GLY A 232 17.17 -10.20 7.97
CA GLY A 232 18.56 -10.27 8.38
C GLY A 232 19.42 -10.94 7.30
N GLU A 233 20.67 -11.28 7.66
CA GLU A 233 21.62 -11.90 6.74
C GLU A 233 21.17 -13.30 6.30
N ASP A 234 20.71 -14.11 7.25
CA ASP A 234 20.40 -15.52 7.04
C ASP A 234 18.91 -15.80 6.80
N GLY A 235 18.05 -14.78 6.73
CA GLY A 235 16.63 -14.97 6.51
C GLY A 235 15.73 -13.92 7.12
N ILE A 236 14.49 -14.34 7.37
CA ILE A 236 13.48 -13.46 8.00
C ILE A 236 13.81 -13.26 9.48
N TYR A 237 14.04 -12.00 9.88
CA TYR A 237 14.18 -11.63 11.28
C TYR A 237 12.84 -11.40 11.95
N ARG A 238 11.94 -10.68 11.26
CA ARG A 238 10.60 -10.40 11.80
C ARG A 238 9.55 -10.47 10.71
N TYR A 239 8.41 -11.10 11.04
CA TYR A 239 7.22 -11.12 10.21
C TYR A 239 6.02 -10.69 11.03
N ARG A 240 5.34 -9.63 10.61
CA ARG A 240 4.17 -9.07 11.28
C ARG A 240 3.03 -8.91 10.28
N ARG A 241 1.85 -9.39 10.67
CA ARG A 241 0.64 -9.27 9.85
C ARG A 241 -0.63 -9.52 10.67
N PRO A 242 -1.80 -9.12 10.15
CA PRO A 242 -3.07 -9.66 10.64
C PRO A 242 -3.15 -11.17 10.38
N TYR A 243 -3.82 -11.89 11.29
CA TYR A 243 -4.06 -13.33 11.16
C TYR A 243 -5.54 -13.68 10.89
N TYR A 244 -6.31 -12.70 10.42
CA TYR A 244 -7.67 -12.86 9.92
C TYR A 244 -7.74 -12.77 8.40
N LEU A 245 -8.88 -13.24 7.84
CA LEU A 245 -9.31 -13.01 6.47
C LEU A 245 -10.63 -12.24 6.49
N LEU A 246 -10.82 -11.32 5.54
CA LEU A 246 -12.12 -10.81 5.16
C LEU A 246 -12.80 -11.90 4.32
N TYR A 247 -13.77 -12.63 4.89
CA TYR A 247 -14.26 -13.86 4.28
C TYR A 247 -15.39 -13.62 3.29
N PHE A 248 -16.40 -12.85 3.68
CA PHE A 248 -17.49 -12.44 2.79
C PHE A 248 -18.11 -11.14 3.31
N ASP A 249 -18.64 -10.35 2.40
CA ASP A 249 -19.41 -9.17 2.75
C ASP A 249 -20.86 -9.54 3.13
N LEU A 250 -21.45 -8.72 3.95
CA LEU A 250 -22.85 -8.82 4.30
C LEU A 250 -23.65 -7.91 3.35
N GLU A 251 -24.13 -8.46 2.24
CA GLU A 251 -24.83 -7.72 1.19
C GLU A 251 -25.96 -6.82 1.73
N ASN A 252 -26.60 -7.20 2.83
CA ASN A 252 -27.64 -6.42 3.49
C ASN A 252 -27.12 -5.21 4.30
N GLU A 253 -25.82 -5.09 4.48
CA GLU A 253 -25.15 -3.98 5.19
C GLU A 253 -24.31 -3.12 4.24
N VAL A 254 -24.56 -3.20 2.96
CA VAL A 254 -23.92 -2.34 1.93
C VAL A 254 -24.65 -1.01 1.87
N THR A 255 -23.92 0.09 2.01
CA THR A 255 -24.47 1.46 1.99
C THR A 255 -23.61 2.34 1.08
N ALA A 256 -24.25 3.01 0.15
CA ALA A 256 -23.60 4.04 -0.65
C ALA A 256 -23.32 5.28 0.21
N LYS A 257 -22.15 5.87 0.05
CA LYS A 257 -21.69 7.09 0.70
C LYS A 257 -21.11 8.03 -0.34
N GLU A 258 -21.67 9.20 -0.46
CA GLU A 258 -21.09 10.26 -1.29
C GLU A 258 -19.93 10.92 -0.55
N LEU A 259 -18.77 10.97 -1.21
CA LEU A 259 -17.58 11.69 -0.80
C LEU A 259 -17.44 12.93 -1.67
N ASP A 260 -17.15 14.05 -1.05
CA ASP A 260 -16.92 15.31 -1.74
C ASP A 260 -15.69 15.21 -2.68
N SER A 261 -15.50 16.17 -3.58
CA SER A 261 -14.36 16.20 -4.48
C SER A 261 -13.03 16.35 -3.73
N GLY A 262 -11.95 15.84 -4.31
CA GLY A 262 -10.61 16.02 -3.75
C GLY A 262 -10.18 17.48 -3.74
N VAL A 263 -10.69 18.30 -4.65
CA VAL A 263 -10.46 19.75 -4.65
C VAL A 263 -11.00 20.40 -3.37
N ASN A 264 -12.21 20.02 -2.98
CA ASN A 264 -12.79 20.50 -1.73
C ASN A 264 -11.99 20.01 -0.52
N MET A 265 -11.46 18.76 -0.55
CA MET A 265 -10.59 18.27 0.53
C MET A 265 -9.33 19.12 0.70
N VAL A 266 -8.69 19.56 -0.38
CA VAL A 266 -7.55 20.49 -0.29
C VAL A 266 -7.97 21.78 0.39
N HIS A 267 -9.09 22.38 -0.01
CA HIS A 267 -9.59 23.61 0.61
C HIS A 267 -9.96 23.42 2.09
N TYR A 268 -10.49 22.26 2.48
CA TYR A 268 -10.77 21.97 3.89
C TYR A 268 -9.47 21.89 4.71
N ILE A 269 -8.44 21.21 4.19
CA ILE A 269 -7.14 21.11 4.87
C ILE A 269 -6.51 22.49 5.04
N GLU A 270 -6.58 23.36 4.03
CA GLU A 270 -6.05 24.73 4.10
C GLU A 270 -6.71 25.58 5.20
N ARG A 271 -7.97 25.33 5.51
CA ARG A 271 -8.71 26.05 6.52
C ARG A 271 -8.56 25.48 7.94
N HIS A 272 -8.09 24.25 8.06
CA HIS A 272 -7.97 23.53 9.32
C HIS A 272 -6.50 23.30 9.69
N THR A 273 -6.10 23.81 10.85
CA THR A 273 -4.70 23.79 11.31
C THR A 273 -4.19 22.45 11.81
N GLU A 274 -5.05 21.44 11.92
CA GLU A 274 -4.66 20.10 12.38
C GLU A 274 -3.85 19.29 11.35
N LEU A 275 -3.97 19.66 10.07
CA LEU A 275 -3.24 19.05 8.97
C LEU A 275 -2.45 20.15 8.25
N ASP A 276 -1.16 19.92 8.08
CA ASP A 276 -0.27 20.83 7.35
C ASP A 276 -0.13 20.34 5.90
N LEU A 277 -0.78 21.05 4.97
CA LEU A 277 -0.77 20.71 3.54
C LEU A 277 0.65 20.59 2.98
N ALA A 278 1.62 21.34 3.53
CA ALA A 278 3.00 21.27 3.09
C ALA A 278 3.69 19.94 3.45
N LYS A 279 3.17 19.20 4.43
CA LYS A 279 3.70 17.90 4.86
C LYS A 279 2.94 16.71 4.27
N ILE A 280 1.87 16.96 3.56
CA ILE A 280 1.05 15.91 2.94
C ILE A 280 1.69 15.52 1.61
N ASP A 281 1.95 14.22 1.43
CA ASP A 281 2.51 13.70 0.18
C ASP A 281 1.42 13.41 -0.84
N ASP A 282 0.22 12.99 -0.37
CA ASP A 282 -0.92 12.68 -1.25
C ASP A 282 -2.25 12.81 -0.47
N ILE A 283 -3.36 12.97 -1.22
CA ILE A 283 -4.72 12.99 -0.70
C ILE A 283 -5.54 11.96 -1.49
N VAL A 284 -5.93 10.89 -0.82
CA VAL A 284 -6.54 9.73 -1.49
C VAL A 284 -7.87 9.35 -0.86
N ILE A 285 -8.76 8.77 -1.68
CA ILE A 285 -9.88 8.00 -1.16
C ILE A 285 -9.35 6.66 -0.66
N GLY A 286 -9.86 6.20 0.47
CA GLY A 286 -9.54 4.91 1.05
C GLY A 286 -10.66 4.43 1.96
N TYR A 287 -10.41 3.30 2.61
CA TYR A 287 -11.32 2.74 3.61
C TYR A 287 -10.73 2.83 5.00
N ASP A 288 -11.54 3.21 5.98
CA ASP A 288 -11.22 3.05 7.40
C ASP A 288 -11.76 1.70 7.86
N LEU A 289 -10.86 0.80 8.28
CA LEU A 289 -11.21 -0.51 8.80
C LEU A 289 -11.55 -0.40 10.28
N ILE A 290 -12.82 -0.55 10.61
CA ILE A 290 -13.36 -0.42 11.95
C ILE A 290 -13.79 -1.81 12.44
N GLN A 291 -13.13 -2.31 13.48
CA GLN A 291 -13.56 -3.53 14.15
C GLN A 291 -14.77 -3.24 15.02
N LYS A 292 -15.89 -3.96 14.81
CA LYS A 292 -17.06 -3.88 15.72
C LYS A 292 -16.72 -4.61 17.02
N PRO A 293 -16.87 -3.96 18.20
CA PRO A 293 -16.58 -4.57 19.47
C PRO A 293 -17.31 -5.91 19.65
N ASP A 294 -16.66 -6.89 20.29
CA ASP A 294 -17.20 -8.20 20.64
C ASP A 294 -17.82 -8.98 19.48
N SER A 295 -17.42 -8.66 18.25
CA SER A 295 -17.91 -9.32 17.04
C SER A 295 -16.77 -9.74 16.11
N ARG A 296 -17.10 -10.64 15.16
CA ARG A 296 -16.21 -10.99 14.04
C ARG A 296 -16.51 -10.16 12.79
N LEU A 297 -17.07 -8.98 12.98
CA LEU A 297 -17.45 -8.09 11.88
C LEU A 297 -16.49 -6.92 11.81
N PHE A 298 -16.00 -6.66 10.62
CA PHE A 298 -15.23 -5.47 10.27
C PHE A 298 -16.03 -4.61 9.30
N ARG A 299 -16.15 -3.33 9.61
CA ARG A 299 -16.74 -2.35 8.72
C ARG A 299 -15.64 -1.59 8.00
N LEU A 300 -15.74 -1.49 6.68
CA LEU A 300 -14.88 -0.70 5.83
C LEU A 300 -15.65 0.54 5.40
N GLU A 301 -15.33 1.66 6.03
CA GLU A 301 -15.99 2.94 5.82
C GLU A 301 -15.20 3.80 4.85
N PRO A 302 -15.74 4.15 3.66
CA PRO A 302 -15.02 4.98 2.71
C PRO A 302 -14.84 6.40 3.26
N SER A 303 -13.66 6.96 3.08
CA SER A 303 -13.29 8.29 3.54
C SER A 303 -12.11 8.85 2.75
N TRP A 304 -11.82 10.14 2.94
CA TRP A 304 -10.60 10.77 2.48
C TRP A 304 -9.47 10.62 3.50
N PHE A 305 -8.25 10.42 2.99
CA PHE A 305 -7.04 10.28 3.79
C PHE A 305 -5.94 11.21 3.29
N ALA A 306 -5.31 11.90 4.22
CA ALA A 306 -4.06 12.61 3.99
C ALA A 306 -2.90 11.66 4.25
N ILE A 307 -2.03 11.49 3.27
CA ILE A 307 -0.88 10.61 3.32
C ILE A 307 0.35 11.42 3.67
N THR A 308 1.10 10.97 4.67
CA THR A 308 2.41 11.51 5.04
C THR A 308 3.36 10.33 5.25
N GLY A 309 4.39 10.23 4.42
CA GLY A 309 5.25 9.04 4.37
C GLY A 309 4.40 7.77 4.15
N ASN A 310 4.51 6.83 5.07
CA ASN A 310 3.76 5.57 5.02
C ASN A 310 2.45 5.58 5.84
N THR A 311 1.97 6.74 6.28
CA THR A 311 0.83 6.85 7.18
C THR A 311 -0.33 7.58 6.50
N GLY A 312 -1.52 6.97 6.50
CA GLY A 312 -2.76 7.61 6.11
C GLY A 312 -3.52 8.12 7.34
N LYS A 313 -3.72 9.42 7.43
CA LYS A 313 -4.57 10.03 8.46
C LYS A 313 -5.93 10.37 7.86
N ARG A 314 -7.00 9.81 8.42
CA ARG A 314 -8.36 10.12 7.99
C ARG A 314 -8.65 11.62 8.14
N ILE A 315 -9.21 12.20 7.09
CA ILE A 315 -9.71 13.58 7.12
C ILE A 315 -11.11 13.54 7.73
N PRO A 316 -11.35 14.24 8.87
CA PRO A 316 -12.66 14.20 9.54
C PRO A 316 -13.78 14.75 8.67
N THR A 317 -14.86 14.01 8.52
CA THR A 317 -16.03 14.42 7.71
C THR A 317 -16.86 15.50 8.40
N GLU A 318 -16.71 15.68 9.70
CA GLU A 318 -17.36 16.75 10.48
C GLU A 318 -16.93 18.14 10.00
N TRP A 319 -15.71 18.27 9.49
CA TRP A 319 -15.23 19.52 8.90
C TRP A 319 -16.04 19.93 7.66
N ILE A 320 -16.45 18.95 6.87
CA ILE A 320 -17.20 19.15 5.62
C ILE A 320 -18.61 19.69 5.89
N ARG A 321 -19.25 19.16 6.95
CA ARG A 321 -20.61 19.55 7.33
C ARG A 321 -20.70 20.89 8.09
N GLY A 322 -19.62 21.28 8.75
CA GLY A 322 -19.54 22.54 9.51
C GLY A 322 -19.53 23.79 8.63
N ASP A 323 -18.99 23.70 7.42
CA ASP A 323 -18.94 24.84 6.49
C ASP A 323 -20.28 25.08 5.75
N GLU A 324 -21.18 24.09 5.66
CA GLU A 324 -22.54 24.28 5.10
C GLU A 324 -23.51 24.98 6.05
N TYR A 325 -23.22 24.96 7.35
CA TYR A 325 -24.01 25.64 8.39
C TYR A 325 -23.26 26.82 8.98
N GLY A 326 -22.57 27.59 8.13
CA GLY A 326 -21.99 28.86 8.53
C GLY A 326 -23.07 29.72 9.20
N LEU A 327 -23.01 29.80 10.51
CA LEU A 327 -23.87 30.71 11.28
C LEU A 327 -23.49 32.13 10.90
N GLU A 328 -24.51 32.87 10.38
CA GLU A 328 -24.50 34.30 10.30
C GLU A 328 -24.18 34.97 11.66
#